data_b7016deaa97099d5c8c56058f6be704b
#
_entry.id   b7016deaa97099d5c8c56058f6be704b
#
_cell.length_a   1.000
_cell.length_b   1.000
_cell.length_c   1.000
_cell.angle_alpha   90.00
_cell.angle_beta   90.00
_cell.angle_gamma   90.00
#
_symmetry.space_group_name_H-M   'P 1'
#
loop_
_entity.id
_entity.type
_entity.pdbx_description
1 polymer ?
#
loop_
_entity_poly.entity_id
_entity_poly.type
_entity_poly.pdbx_seq_one_letter_code
_entity_poly.pdbx_strand_id
1 'polypeptide(L)'
;MLENANLLISTPYKLTREQLLYDLYVAFEDASRGKHKMSYVKKFEEHLAENLNALCDELLGRTYKALPSKCFIVDYPKKREVFAAMFRDRIVHHLYFNYTHQIYERTFIADTYSCIVGRGTLYGVERLRHHIRQSSLNWQEDCYAMSLDIRGYFMHIDRARLLKIATESLKKMSGHKVGLTDDVPLPSGVLLTERTTWGEVRDFDFLLWLTEQIVMLDPMENC
;
A
#
# COMPACT_ATOMS: atom_id res chain seq x y z
N MET A 1 3.15 -32.25 38.99
CA MET A 1 2.62 -32.57 37.66
C MET A 1 2.14 -31.27 37.05
N LEU A 2 2.99 -30.60 36.31
CA LEU A 2 2.65 -29.43 35.51
C LEU A 2 2.71 -29.88 34.04
N GLU A 3 1.54 -30.27 33.55
CA GLU A 3 1.33 -30.70 32.18
C GLU A 3 1.46 -29.51 31.22
N ASN A 4 2.40 -29.65 30.35
CA ASN A 4 2.45 -29.19 28.97
C ASN A 4 1.34 -28.22 28.51
N ALA A 5 1.58 -26.93 28.70
CA ALA A 5 0.97 -25.94 27.85
C ALA A 5 1.61 -26.14 26.44
N ASN A 6 0.96 -26.95 25.59
CA ASN A 6 1.22 -27.00 24.18
C ASN A 6 1.15 -25.56 23.64
N LEU A 7 2.32 -24.98 23.38
CA LEU A 7 2.43 -23.90 22.46
C LEU A 7 1.89 -24.43 21.12
N LEU A 8 0.64 -24.14 20.82
CA LEU A 8 0.17 -24.14 19.45
C LEU A 8 0.99 -23.05 18.75
N ILE A 9 2.10 -23.47 18.15
CA ILE A 9 2.78 -22.68 17.14
C ILE A 9 1.74 -22.57 16.01
N SER A 10 0.98 -21.48 16.02
CA SER A 10 0.05 -21.20 14.94
C SER A 10 0.89 -21.16 13.66
N THR A 11 0.62 -22.08 12.74
CA THR A 11 1.25 -22.05 11.43
C THR A 11 0.98 -20.66 10.83
N PRO A 12 2.00 -19.97 10.31
CA PRO A 12 1.80 -18.65 9.75
C PRO A 12 0.71 -18.71 8.67
N TYR A 13 -0.16 -17.71 8.66
CA TYR A 13 -1.24 -17.63 7.68
C TYR A 13 -0.66 -17.73 6.25
N LYS A 14 -1.29 -18.56 5.44
CA LYS A 14 -0.98 -18.70 4.01
C LYS A 14 -2.20 -18.29 3.19
N LEU A 15 -1.96 -17.43 2.23
CA LEU A 15 -2.99 -16.93 1.32
C LEU A 15 -3.52 -18.05 0.43
N THR A 16 -4.83 -18.31 0.46
CA THR A 16 -5.47 -19.29 -0.43
C THR A 16 -5.81 -18.65 -1.78
N ARG A 17 -6.03 -19.50 -2.80
CA ARG A 17 -6.41 -19.04 -4.13
C ARG A 17 -7.74 -18.28 -4.10
N GLU A 18 -8.74 -18.81 -3.39
CA GLU A 18 -10.06 -18.22 -3.25
C GLU A 18 -9.98 -16.83 -2.62
N GLN A 19 -9.20 -16.70 -1.54
CA GLN A 19 -9.00 -15.42 -0.87
C GLN A 19 -8.29 -14.43 -1.79
N LEU A 20 -7.20 -14.82 -2.44
CA LEU A 20 -6.47 -13.94 -3.35
C LEU A 20 -7.35 -13.48 -4.52
N LEU A 21 -8.16 -14.38 -5.09
CA LEU A 21 -9.05 -14.04 -6.19
C LEU A 21 -10.13 -13.03 -5.76
N TYR A 22 -10.70 -13.21 -4.56
CA TYR A 22 -11.62 -12.23 -3.98
C TYR A 22 -10.94 -10.88 -3.75
N ASP A 23 -9.75 -10.87 -3.17
CA ASP A 23 -9.00 -9.64 -2.87
C ASP A 23 -8.57 -8.92 -4.17
N LEU A 24 -8.26 -9.67 -5.23
CA LEU A 24 -8.02 -9.11 -6.57
C LEU A 24 -9.27 -8.48 -7.17
N TYR A 25 -10.45 -9.07 -6.95
CA TYR A 25 -11.71 -8.45 -7.37
C TYR A 25 -11.95 -7.13 -6.64
N VAL A 26 -11.75 -7.08 -5.32
CA VAL A 26 -11.83 -5.83 -4.54
C VAL A 26 -10.83 -4.80 -5.04
N ALA A 27 -9.60 -5.22 -5.30
CA ALA A 27 -8.55 -4.34 -5.84
C ALA A 27 -8.89 -3.82 -7.27
N PHE A 28 -9.57 -4.62 -8.09
CA PHE A 28 -10.09 -4.19 -9.38
C PHE A 28 -11.17 -3.11 -9.22
N GLU A 29 -12.14 -3.31 -8.31
CA GLU A 29 -13.18 -2.31 -8.01
C GLU A 29 -12.55 -0.98 -7.55
N ASP A 30 -11.52 -1.04 -6.69
CA ASP A 30 -10.79 0.15 -6.26
C ASP A 30 -10.03 0.83 -7.42
N ALA A 31 -9.36 0.06 -8.27
CA ALA A 31 -8.60 0.57 -9.40
C ALA A 31 -9.49 1.18 -10.50
N SER A 32 -10.70 0.65 -10.69
CA SER A 32 -11.67 1.08 -11.70
C SER A 32 -12.58 2.21 -11.23
N ARG A 33 -12.63 2.49 -9.94
CA ARG A 33 -13.51 3.50 -9.34
C ARG A 33 -13.43 4.84 -10.06
N GLY A 34 -14.56 5.30 -10.60
CA GLY A 34 -14.66 6.53 -11.41
C GLY A 34 -14.05 6.45 -12.80
N LYS A 35 -13.59 5.26 -13.27
CA LYS A 35 -12.89 5.06 -14.53
C LYS A 35 -13.52 4.02 -15.46
N HIS A 36 -14.70 3.47 -15.14
CA HIS A 36 -15.40 2.45 -15.97
C HIS A 36 -15.69 2.91 -17.41
N LYS A 37 -15.71 4.22 -17.68
CA LYS A 37 -15.88 4.76 -19.04
C LYS A 37 -14.59 4.72 -19.88
N MET A 38 -13.44 4.48 -19.26
CA MET A 38 -12.15 4.47 -19.96
C MET A 38 -11.97 3.18 -20.74
N SER A 39 -11.46 3.29 -21.97
CA SER A 39 -11.31 2.15 -22.89
C SER A 39 -10.47 1.01 -22.33
N TYR A 40 -9.41 1.33 -21.60
CA TYR A 40 -8.53 0.31 -20.99
C TYR A 40 -9.20 -0.45 -19.84
N VAL A 41 -10.13 0.18 -19.11
CA VAL A 41 -10.94 -0.49 -18.08
C VAL A 41 -11.93 -1.41 -18.75
N LYS A 42 -12.72 -0.91 -19.71
CA LYS A 42 -13.69 -1.72 -20.47
C LYS A 42 -13.07 -2.96 -21.09
N LYS A 43 -11.91 -2.80 -21.73
CA LYS A 43 -11.16 -3.93 -22.29
C LYS A 43 -10.80 -5.01 -21.27
N PHE A 44 -10.52 -4.61 -20.04
CA PHE A 44 -10.22 -5.53 -18.96
C PHE A 44 -11.50 -6.20 -18.43
N GLU A 45 -12.60 -5.44 -18.33
CA GLU A 45 -13.92 -5.90 -17.91
C GLU A 45 -14.54 -6.92 -18.86
N GLU A 46 -14.31 -6.79 -20.18
CA GLU A 46 -14.79 -7.74 -21.21
C GLU A 46 -14.36 -9.20 -20.91
N HIS A 47 -13.20 -9.39 -20.26
CA HIS A 47 -12.63 -10.68 -19.89
C HIS A 47 -12.25 -10.72 -18.41
N LEU A 48 -13.07 -10.10 -17.54
CA LEU A 48 -12.72 -9.88 -16.14
C LEU A 48 -12.33 -11.15 -15.39
N ALA A 49 -13.16 -12.19 -15.49
CA ALA A 49 -12.91 -13.45 -14.78
C ALA A 49 -11.61 -14.12 -15.24
N GLU A 50 -11.37 -14.16 -16.54
CA GLU A 50 -10.16 -14.75 -17.13
C GLU A 50 -8.91 -13.97 -16.71
N ASN A 51 -8.98 -12.63 -16.80
CA ASN A 51 -7.88 -11.74 -16.44
C ASN A 51 -7.52 -11.82 -14.95
N LEU A 52 -8.51 -11.87 -14.06
CA LEU A 52 -8.28 -11.99 -12.62
C LEU A 52 -7.76 -13.39 -12.25
N ASN A 53 -8.26 -14.46 -12.89
CA ASN A 53 -7.76 -15.79 -12.65
C ASN A 53 -6.29 -15.94 -13.10
N ALA A 54 -5.94 -15.45 -14.30
CA ALA A 54 -4.56 -15.46 -14.78
C ALA A 54 -3.63 -14.68 -13.83
N LEU A 55 -4.06 -13.48 -13.37
CA LEU A 55 -3.30 -12.68 -12.44
C LEU A 55 -3.14 -13.38 -11.08
N CYS A 56 -4.19 -14.03 -10.60
CA CYS A 56 -4.15 -14.83 -9.37
C CYS A 56 -3.13 -15.97 -9.46
N ASP A 57 -3.13 -16.71 -10.57
CA ASP A 57 -2.21 -17.82 -10.78
C ASP A 57 -0.76 -17.34 -10.88
N GLU A 58 -0.50 -16.21 -11.55
CA GLU A 58 0.83 -15.60 -11.60
C GLU A 58 1.33 -15.15 -10.21
N LEU A 59 0.45 -14.56 -9.40
CA LEU A 59 0.82 -14.09 -8.06
C LEU A 59 1.08 -15.26 -7.11
N LEU A 60 0.24 -16.29 -7.10
CA LEU A 60 0.47 -17.50 -6.29
C LEU A 60 1.70 -18.27 -6.73
N GLY A 61 1.90 -18.37 -8.03
CA GLY A 61 3.07 -19.03 -8.61
C GLY A 61 4.37 -18.23 -8.50
N ARG A 62 4.33 -17.02 -7.96
CA ARG A 62 5.48 -16.10 -7.88
C ARG A 62 6.11 -15.80 -9.26
N THR A 63 5.32 -15.86 -10.31
CA THR A 63 5.75 -15.61 -11.71
C THR A 63 5.30 -14.24 -12.22
N TYR A 64 4.54 -13.51 -11.44
CA TYR A 64 4.09 -12.16 -11.81
C TYR A 64 5.28 -11.26 -12.16
N LYS A 65 5.13 -10.59 -13.29
CA LYS A 65 6.01 -9.50 -13.75
C LYS A 65 5.14 -8.35 -14.23
N ALA A 66 5.48 -7.13 -13.79
CA ALA A 66 4.80 -5.94 -14.27
C ALA A 66 5.07 -5.73 -15.77
N LEU A 67 4.06 -5.25 -16.47
CA LEU A 67 4.16 -4.89 -17.88
C LEU A 67 4.88 -3.53 -18.03
N PRO A 68 5.43 -3.25 -19.23
CA PRO A 68 6.03 -1.96 -19.52
C PRO A 68 5.08 -0.79 -19.22
N SER A 69 5.60 0.26 -18.58
CA SER A 69 4.83 1.45 -18.26
C SER A 69 4.56 2.28 -19.51
N LYS A 70 3.44 3.00 -19.53
CA LYS A 70 3.19 4.04 -20.55
C LYS A 70 3.86 5.33 -20.12
N CYS A 71 4.77 5.83 -20.95
CA CYS A 71 5.39 7.13 -20.75
C CYS A 71 4.65 8.21 -21.54
N PHE A 72 4.39 9.35 -20.90
CA PHE A 72 3.85 10.53 -21.54
C PHE A 72 4.26 11.81 -20.80
N ILE A 73 4.22 12.93 -21.52
CA ILE A 73 4.58 14.22 -20.96
C ILE A 73 3.31 14.96 -20.55
N VAL A 74 3.32 15.53 -19.36
CA VAL A 74 2.30 16.46 -18.88
C VAL A 74 2.94 17.85 -18.85
N ASP A 75 2.35 18.81 -19.56
CA ASP A 75 2.92 20.15 -19.70
C ASP A 75 2.44 21.14 -18.64
N TYR A 76 1.24 20.94 -18.09
CA TYR A 76 0.65 21.86 -17.11
C TYR A 76 0.40 21.18 -15.76
N PRO A 77 0.61 21.84 -14.61
CA PRO A 77 1.13 23.22 -14.41
C PRO A 77 2.65 23.33 -14.61
N LYS A 78 3.35 22.20 -14.65
CA LYS A 78 4.80 22.10 -14.89
C LYS A 78 5.10 20.90 -15.76
N LYS A 79 5.95 21.08 -16.74
CA LYS A 79 6.37 19.99 -17.62
C LYS A 79 7.04 18.87 -16.83
N ARG A 80 6.52 17.64 -16.98
CA ARG A 80 7.03 16.44 -16.31
C ARG A 80 6.74 15.18 -17.12
N GLU A 81 7.63 14.24 -17.04
CA GLU A 81 7.41 12.88 -17.53
C GLU A 81 6.58 12.09 -16.52
N VAL A 82 5.62 11.33 -17.01
CA VAL A 82 4.76 10.48 -16.19
C VAL A 82 4.84 9.06 -16.73
N PHE A 83 5.19 8.14 -15.85
CA PHE A 83 5.22 6.71 -16.12
C PHE A 83 3.99 6.08 -15.49
N ALA A 84 3.06 5.65 -16.32
CA ALA A 84 1.80 5.06 -15.86
C ALA A 84 1.83 3.54 -16.02
N ALA A 85 1.70 2.84 -14.91
CA ALA A 85 1.55 1.39 -14.93
C ALA A 85 0.33 0.96 -15.75
N MET A 86 0.41 -0.20 -16.37
CA MET A 86 -0.73 -0.81 -17.08
C MET A 86 -1.86 -1.08 -16.10
N PHE A 87 -3.10 -1.14 -16.61
CA PHE A 87 -4.28 -1.26 -15.72
C PHE A 87 -4.24 -2.53 -14.88
N ARG A 88 -3.78 -3.65 -15.45
CA ARG A 88 -3.52 -4.90 -14.76
C ARG A 88 -2.59 -4.73 -13.56
N ASP A 89 -1.50 -4.01 -13.74
CA ASP A 89 -0.50 -3.79 -12.68
C ASP A 89 -1.01 -2.80 -11.63
N ARG A 90 -1.87 -1.85 -12.03
CA ARG A 90 -2.56 -0.99 -11.05
C ARG A 90 -3.48 -1.78 -10.12
N ILE A 91 -4.10 -2.87 -10.58
CA ILE A 91 -4.86 -3.78 -9.72
C ILE A 91 -3.93 -4.41 -8.67
N VAL A 92 -2.75 -4.85 -9.07
CA VAL A 92 -1.74 -5.39 -8.13
C VAL A 92 -1.27 -4.32 -7.14
N HIS A 93 -1.10 -3.08 -7.58
CA HIS A 93 -0.77 -1.97 -6.68
C HIS A 93 -1.88 -1.69 -5.66
N HIS A 94 -3.16 -1.76 -6.07
CA HIS A 94 -4.29 -1.64 -5.14
C HIS A 94 -4.36 -2.82 -4.17
N LEU A 95 -4.14 -4.06 -4.65
CA LEU A 95 -4.04 -5.24 -3.79
C LEU A 95 -2.96 -5.06 -2.72
N TYR A 96 -1.76 -4.64 -3.13
CA TYR A 96 -0.66 -4.36 -2.21
C TYR A 96 -1.01 -3.26 -1.21
N PHE A 97 -1.60 -2.16 -1.68
CA PHE A 97 -2.06 -1.07 -0.82
C PHE A 97 -3.08 -1.57 0.21
N ASN A 98 -4.10 -2.33 -0.22
CA ASN A 98 -5.13 -2.86 0.67
C ASN A 98 -4.55 -3.77 1.76
N TYR A 99 -3.46 -4.48 1.48
CA TYR A 99 -2.79 -5.32 2.46
C TYR A 99 -1.85 -4.57 3.40
N THR A 100 -1.28 -3.45 2.99
CA THR A 100 -0.11 -2.86 3.68
C THR A 100 -0.32 -1.45 4.21
N HIS A 101 -1.30 -0.68 3.72
CA HIS A 101 -1.45 0.73 4.10
C HIS A 101 -1.56 0.92 5.61
N GLN A 102 -2.38 0.14 6.30
CA GLN A 102 -2.54 0.24 7.76
C GLN A 102 -1.24 -0.10 8.51
N ILE A 103 -0.45 -1.03 7.97
CA ILE A 103 0.86 -1.40 8.54
C ILE A 103 1.82 -0.22 8.46
N TYR A 104 1.92 0.42 7.27
CA TYR A 104 2.82 1.55 7.07
C TYR A 104 2.34 2.82 7.77
N GLU A 105 1.04 3.11 7.77
CA GLU A 105 0.47 4.27 8.44
C GLU A 105 0.81 4.34 9.93
N ARG A 106 0.93 3.18 10.61
CA ARG A 106 1.36 3.09 12.01
C ARG A 106 2.81 3.53 12.23
N THR A 107 3.63 3.57 11.18
CA THR A 107 5.03 4.03 11.26
C THR A 107 5.18 5.51 10.98
N PHE A 108 4.15 6.17 10.48
CA PHE A 108 4.19 7.57 10.12
C PHE A 108 4.09 8.49 11.32
N ILE A 109 4.68 9.66 11.22
CA ILE A 109 4.51 10.72 12.23
C ILE A 109 3.06 11.25 12.21
N ALA A 110 2.62 11.77 13.35
CA ALA A 110 1.24 12.24 13.52
C ALA A 110 0.80 13.29 12.49
N ASP A 111 1.75 14.10 11.99
CA ASP A 111 1.47 15.18 11.04
C ASP A 111 1.59 14.76 9.57
N THR A 112 1.74 13.45 9.28
CA THR A 112 1.59 12.93 7.92
C THR A 112 0.13 13.03 7.49
N TYR A 113 -0.14 13.66 6.35
CA TYR A 113 -1.51 13.86 5.86
C TYR A 113 -1.71 13.53 4.37
N SER A 114 -0.65 13.26 3.64
CA SER A 114 -0.74 12.87 2.23
C SER A 114 -1.08 11.39 2.09
N CYS A 115 -2.05 11.08 1.23
CA CYS A 115 -2.49 9.71 0.93
C CYS A 115 -3.02 8.90 2.13
N ILE A 116 -3.49 9.56 3.18
CA ILE A 116 -4.11 8.93 4.33
C ILE A 116 -5.61 9.25 4.32
N VAL A 117 -6.44 8.23 4.49
CA VAL A 117 -7.91 8.39 4.53
C VAL A 117 -8.30 9.32 5.68
N GLY A 118 -9.19 10.27 5.41
CA GLY A 118 -9.62 11.28 6.40
C GLY A 118 -8.62 12.41 6.64
N ARG A 119 -7.42 12.37 6.04
CA ARG A 119 -6.42 13.42 6.13
C ARG A 119 -6.11 13.98 4.73
N GLY A 120 -6.38 15.23 4.52
CA GLY A 120 -6.12 15.91 3.23
C GLY A 120 -5.51 17.28 3.45
N THR A 121 -5.53 18.11 2.42
CA THR A 121 -4.95 19.46 2.46
C THR A 121 -5.48 20.29 3.64
N LEU A 122 -6.80 20.23 3.93
CA LEU A 122 -7.39 20.94 5.05
C LEU A 122 -6.79 20.50 6.39
N TYR A 123 -6.68 19.18 6.60
CA TYR A 123 -6.02 18.65 7.81
C TYR A 123 -4.59 19.20 7.94
N GLY A 124 -3.80 19.19 6.86
CA GLY A 124 -2.43 19.74 6.87
C GLY A 124 -2.39 21.22 7.25
N VAL A 125 -3.31 22.03 6.71
CA VAL A 125 -3.42 23.45 7.03
C VAL A 125 -3.78 23.66 8.52
N GLU A 126 -4.72 22.90 9.05
CA GLU A 126 -5.12 22.98 10.47
C GLU A 126 -3.98 22.56 11.40
N ARG A 127 -3.21 21.51 11.05
CA ARG A 127 -2.02 21.10 11.80
C ARG A 127 -0.93 22.16 11.77
N LEU A 128 -0.65 22.73 10.60
CA LEU A 128 0.32 23.83 10.48
C LEU A 128 -0.12 25.04 11.35
N ARG A 129 -1.39 25.44 11.27
CA ARG A 129 -1.95 26.51 12.10
C ARG A 129 -1.76 26.23 13.59
N HIS A 130 -2.00 24.97 14.01
CA HIS A 130 -1.81 24.58 15.40
C HIS A 130 -0.34 24.77 15.83
N HIS A 131 0.62 24.29 15.02
CA HIS A 131 2.05 24.41 15.32
C HIS A 131 2.52 25.87 15.32
N ILE A 132 2.04 26.70 14.39
CA ILE A 132 2.35 28.14 14.39
C ILE A 132 1.86 28.79 15.69
N ARG A 133 0.63 28.49 16.11
CA ARG A 133 0.09 29.05 17.37
C ARG A 133 0.90 28.63 18.59
N GLN A 134 1.31 27.38 18.66
CA GLN A 134 2.17 26.89 19.75
C GLN A 134 3.53 27.59 19.75
N SER A 135 4.21 27.62 18.60
CA SER A 135 5.57 28.18 18.49
C SER A 135 5.61 29.71 18.69
N SER A 136 4.53 30.42 18.34
CA SER A 136 4.43 31.86 18.50
C SER A 136 3.79 32.28 19.81
N LEU A 137 3.67 31.40 20.80
CA LEU A 137 2.95 31.67 22.04
C LEU A 137 1.59 32.34 21.78
N ASN A 138 0.81 31.75 20.88
CA ASN A 138 -0.49 32.26 20.48
C ASN A 138 -0.42 33.65 19.78
N TRP A 139 0.52 33.82 18.84
CA TRP A 139 0.78 35.03 18.04
C TRP A 139 1.43 36.17 18.80
N GLN A 140 2.06 35.92 19.94
CA GLN A 140 2.75 36.90 20.73
C GLN A 140 4.22 37.05 20.39
N GLU A 141 4.81 36.02 19.80
CA GLU A 141 6.21 35.97 19.38
C GLU A 141 6.35 35.64 17.89
N ASP A 142 7.44 36.08 17.29
CA ASP A 142 7.76 35.74 15.90
C ASP A 142 8.07 34.26 15.77
N CYS A 143 7.51 33.64 14.74
CA CYS A 143 7.86 32.28 14.36
C CYS A 143 8.03 32.16 12.83
N TYR A 144 8.79 31.17 12.40
CA TYR A 144 9.11 30.96 10.99
C TYR A 144 8.68 29.56 10.55
N ALA A 145 7.98 29.51 9.41
CA ALA A 145 7.64 28.25 8.75
C ALA A 145 8.51 28.06 7.51
N MET A 146 9.28 26.97 7.46
CA MET A 146 10.11 26.64 6.29
C MET A 146 9.41 25.60 5.44
N SER A 147 9.23 25.89 4.15
CA SER A 147 8.71 24.93 3.16
C SER A 147 9.88 24.30 2.41
N LEU A 148 9.93 22.98 2.43
CA LEU A 148 10.94 22.19 1.73
C LEU A 148 10.29 21.27 0.72
N ASP A 149 10.94 21.07 -0.43
CA ASP A 149 10.53 20.11 -1.46
C ASP A 149 11.75 19.36 -2.00
N ILE A 150 11.58 18.09 -2.35
CA ILE A 150 12.64 17.24 -2.90
C ILE A 150 12.54 17.26 -4.42
N ARG A 151 13.54 17.85 -5.06
CA ARG A 151 13.61 17.90 -6.54
C ARG A 151 13.75 16.51 -7.13
N GLY A 152 12.84 16.16 -8.06
CA GLY A 152 12.90 14.90 -8.79
C GLY A 152 12.74 13.66 -7.90
N TYR A 153 11.98 13.75 -6.82
CA TYR A 153 11.84 12.71 -5.79
C TYR A 153 11.71 11.30 -6.37
N PHE A 154 10.71 11.07 -7.22
CA PHE A 154 10.43 9.71 -7.73
C PHE A 154 11.55 9.12 -8.60
N MET A 155 12.28 9.97 -9.30
CA MET A 155 13.37 9.55 -10.21
C MET A 155 14.69 9.27 -9.47
N HIS A 156 14.80 9.72 -8.21
CA HIS A 156 16.03 9.61 -7.41
C HIS A 156 15.86 8.74 -6.16
N ILE A 157 14.73 8.02 -6.06
CA ILE A 157 14.54 7.06 -4.95
C ILE A 157 15.58 5.95 -5.07
N ASP A 158 16.38 5.78 -4.02
CA ASP A 158 17.19 4.58 -3.83
C ASP A 158 16.27 3.40 -3.52
N ARG A 159 15.97 2.61 -4.56
CA ARG A 159 15.03 1.48 -4.47
C ARG A 159 15.52 0.39 -3.52
N ALA A 160 16.82 0.14 -3.48
CA ALA A 160 17.39 -0.86 -2.56
C ALA A 160 17.19 -0.44 -1.10
N ARG A 161 17.43 0.84 -0.81
CA ARG A 161 17.18 1.40 0.53
C ARG A 161 15.70 1.42 0.87
N LEU A 162 14.83 1.79 -0.07
CA LEU A 162 13.39 1.77 0.14
C LEU A 162 12.89 0.34 0.40
N LEU A 163 13.34 -0.64 -0.38
CA LEU A 163 13.00 -2.04 -0.19
C LEU A 163 13.42 -2.52 1.21
N LYS A 164 14.62 -2.18 1.64
CA LYS A 164 15.10 -2.51 3.00
C LYS A 164 14.18 -1.94 4.06
N ILE A 165 13.86 -0.64 4.01
CA ILE A 165 12.98 0.02 4.99
C ILE A 165 11.59 -0.61 4.99
N ALA A 166 11.01 -0.85 3.80
CA ALA A 166 9.68 -1.42 3.67
C ALA A 166 9.62 -2.85 4.23
N THR A 167 10.59 -3.69 3.89
CA THR A 167 10.65 -5.08 4.37
C THR A 167 10.92 -5.18 5.87
N GLU A 168 11.78 -4.33 6.42
CA GLU A 168 12.02 -4.25 7.86
C GLU A 168 10.75 -3.82 8.61
N SER A 169 10.00 -2.85 8.08
CA SER A 169 8.71 -2.42 8.64
C SER A 169 7.69 -3.55 8.65
N LEU A 170 7.55 -4.28 7.54
CA LEU A 170 6.66 -5.44 7.45
C LEU A 170 7.05 -6.53 8.46
N LYS A 171 8.34 -6.92 8.52
CA LYS A 171 8.83 -7.93 9.47
C LYS A 171 8.60 -7.52 10.91
N LYS A 172 8.84 -6.25 11.25
CA LYS A 172 8.59 -5.74 12.59
C LYS A 172 7.10 -5.80 12.95
N MET A 173 6.23 -5.53 12.00
CA MET A 173 4.78 -5.49 12.24
C MET A 173 4.12 -6.86 12.31
N SER A 174 4.72 -7.92 11.77
CA SER A 174 4.11 -9.27 11.76
C SER A 174 3.71 -9.77 13.14
N GLY A 175 4.51 -9.47 14.16
CA GLY A 175 4.23 -9.84 15.57
C GLY A 175 3.36 -8.84 16.33
N HIS A 176 2.96 -7.71 15.72
CA HIS A 176 2.12 -6.73 16.41
C HIS A 176 0.64 -7.11 16.33
N LYS A 177 -0.11 -6.73 17.36
CA LYS A 177 -1.55 -6.96 17.41
C LYS A 177 -2.28 -6.11 16.39
N VAL A 178 -3.30 -6.70 15.78
CA VAL A 178 -4.27 -5.96 14.95
C VAL A 178 -5.16 -5.14 15.89
N GLY A 179 -5.40 -3.87 15.58
CA GLY A 179 -6.36 -3.06 16.34
C GLY A 179 -7.79 -3.51 16.04
N LEU A 180 -8.64 -3.63 17.06
CA LEU A 180 -10.05 -4.00 16.88
C LEU A 180 -10.85 -2.97 16.06
N THR A 181 -10.33 -1.75 15.93
CA THR A 181 -10.91 -0.67 15.13
C THR A 181 -10.36 -0.63 13.69
N ASP A 182 -9.39 -1.49 13.38
CA ASP A 182 -8.83 -1.55 12.05
C ASP A 182 -9.85 -2.24 11.12
N ASP A 183 -10.17 -1.61 10.00
CA ASP A 183 -10.98 -2.20 8.94
C ASP A 183 -10.09 -3.13 8.08
N VAL A 184 -9.74 -4.26 8.68
CA VAL A 184 -8.86 -5.27 8.08
C VAL A 184 -9.72 -6.32 7.41
N PRO A 185 -9.65 -6.50 6.09
CA PRO A 185 -10.28 -7.64 5.44
C PRO A 185 -9.69 -8.93 6.01
N LEU A 186 -10.55 -9.76 6.63
CA LEU A 186 -10.12 -10.98 7.29
C LEU A 186 -10.21 -12.17 6.35
N PRO A 187 -9.26 -13.11 6.44
CA PRO A 187 -9.44 -14.42 5.85
C PRO A 187 -10.69 -15.13 6.40
N SER A 188 -11.32 -15.96 5.59
CA SER A 188 -12.50 -16.73 6.03
C SER A 188 -12.19 -17.54 7.29
N GLY A 189 -13.05 -17.40 8.31
CA GLY A 189 -12.93 -18.15 9.55
C GLY A 189 -12.01 -17.53 10.61
N VAL A 190 -11.34 -16.42 10.33
CA VAL A 190 -10.55 -15.70 11.34
C VAL A 190 -11.43 -14.70 12.07
N LEU A 191 -11.48 -14.79 13.39
CA LEU A 191 -12.12 -13.81 14.26
C LEU A 191 -11.04 -12.94 14.91
N LEU A 192 -11.19 -11.63 14.83
CA LEU A 192 -10.31 -10.71 15.54
C LEU A 192 -10.54 -10.84 17.05
N THR A 193 -9.45 -11.03 17.77
CA THR A 193 -9.40 -10.99 19.23
C THR A 193 -8.38 -9.94 19.67
N GLU A 194 -8.37 -9.59 20.94
CA GLU A 194 -7.35 -8.69 21.51
C GLU A 194 -5.90 -9.22 21.39
N ARG A 195 -5.74 -10.50 21.01
CA ARG A 195 -4.43 -11.15 20.85
C ARG A 195 -4.05 -11.36 19.39
N THR A 196 -4.97 -11.21 18.44
CA THR A 196 -4.72 -11.44 17.02
C THR A 196 -3.59 -10.56 16.51
N THR A 197 -2.61 -11.15 15.86
CA THR A 197 -1.46 -10.45 15.28
C THR A 197 -1.61 -10.30 13.76
N TRP A 198 -0.84 -9.38 13.17
CA TRP A 198 -0.80 -9.20 11.73
C TRP A 198 -0.32 -10.46 10.99
N GLY A 199 0.60 -11.24 11.59
CA GLY A 199 1.07 -12.50 11.02
C GLY A 199 0.02 -13.59 10.94
N GLU A 200 -1.04 -13.51 11.77
CA GLU A 200 -2.18 -14.44 11.75
C GLU A 200 -3.26 -14.07 10.73
N VAL A 201 -3.23 -12.86 10.19
CA VAL A 201 -4.23 -12.37 9.23
C VAL A 201 -3.63 -11.96 7.88
N ARG A 202 -2.32 -12.11 7.71
CA ARG A 202 -1.61 -11.77 6.46
C ARG A 202 -0.49 -12.75 6.18
N ASP A 203 -0.32 -13.12 4.91
CA ASP A 203 0.81 -13.89 4.41
C ASP A 203 2.02 -12.96 4.19
N PHE A 204 2.87 -12.84 5.22
CA PHE A 204 4.04 -11.95 5.16
C PHE A 204 5.11 -12.41 4.17
N ASP A 205 5.24 -13.69 3.89
CA ASP A 205 6.14 -14.17 2.83
C ASP A 205 5.65 -13.69 1.44
N PHE A 206 4.33 -13.71 1.23
CA PHE A 206 3.73 -13.14 0.03
C PHE A 206 3.96 -11.62 -0.05
N LEU A 207 3.73 -10.91 1.04
CA LEU A 207 3.90 -9.46 1.09
C LEU A 207 5.35 -9.04 0.87
N LEU A 208 6.31 -9.72 1.45
CA LEU A 208 7.73 -9.44 1.26
C LEU A 208 8.15 -9.62 -0.20
N TRP A 209 7.74 -10.71 -0.83
CA TRP A 209 8.00 -10.94 -2.25
C TRP A 209 7.31 -9.88 -3.12
N LEU A 210 6.03 -9.57 -2.87
CA LEU A 210 5.30 -8.58 -3.66
C LEU A 210 5.87 -7.17 -3.49
N THR A 211 6.35 -6.84 -2.29
CA THR A 211 7.07 -5.57 -2.03
C THR A 211 8.30 -5.45 -2.92
N GLU A 212 9.08 -6.52 -3.05
CA GLU A 212 10.25 -6.54 -3.93
C GLU A 212 9.85 -6.32 -5.40
N GLN A 213 8.82 -7.03 -5.89
CA GLN A 213 8.35 -6.88 -7.27
C GLN A 213 7.90 -5.44 -7.59
N ILE A 214 7.26 -4.75 -6.62
CA ILE A 214 6.76 -3.39 -6.83
C ILE A 214 7.87 -2.35 -6.67
N VAL A 215 8.70 -2.47 -5.63
CA VAL A 215 9.72 -1.45 -5.31
C VAL A 215 10.89 -1.49 -6.29
N MET A 216 11.30 -2.70 -6.71
CA MET A 216 12.45 -2.86 -7.61
C MET A 216 12.10 -2.62 -9.09
N LEU A 217 10.81 -2.49 -9.42
CA LEU A 217 10.40 -2.15 -10.79
C LEU A 217 10.97 -0.79 -11.20
N ASP A 218 11.76 -0.78 -12.29
CA ASP A 218 12.17 0.46 -12.95
C ASP A 218 11.19 0.82 -14.07
N PRO A 219 10.37 1.84 -13.91
CA PRO A 219 9.42 2.24 -14.94
C PRO A 219 10.11 2.81 -16.21
N MET A 220 11.39 3.16 -16.12
CA MET A 220 12.18 3.71 -17.24
C MET A 220 12.82 2.62 -18.10
N GLU A 221 13.18 1.47 -17.53
CA GLU A 221 13.84 0.40 -18.28
C GLU A 221 12.97 -0.21 -19.39
N ASN A 222 11.65 -0.05 -19.28
CA ASN A 222 10.65 -0.70 -20.14
C ASN A 222 9.70 0.32 -20.80
N CYS A 223 10.14 1.54 -21.05
CA CYS A 223 9.31 2.61 -21.66
C CYS A 223 9.70 2.87 -23.12
#